data_8b423613251068f430279f2d5823122a
#
_entry.id   8b423613251068f430279f2d5823122a
#
_cell.length_a   1.000
_cell.length_b   1.000
_cell.length_c   1.000
_cell.angle_alpha   90.00
_cell.angle_beta   90.00
_cell.angle_gamma   90.00
#
_symmetry.space_group_name_H-M   'P 1'
#
loop_
_entity.id
_entity.type
_entity.pdbx_description
1 polymer ?
#
loop_
_entity_poly.entity_id
_entity_poly.type
_entity_poly.pdbx_seq_one_letter_code
_entity_poly.pdbx_strand_id
1 'polypeptide(L)'
;WQYKAAKAAATFVSAFLVTIIPLAADFMLTSATLPCVAPEPASMLYSLSDRSMYGTWFYQYPMLYTLAYILFDSIFIAMWTTLALSLSRWQNQQFQVILTPFLIYLIVYFIGVWSGASSVSPIAFLLPFQPVTNLSPGIPCVFLIGLLVLLVAFYFTPWRSNDEIST
;
A
#
# COMPACT_ATOMS: atom_id res chain seq x y z
N TRP A 1 3.41 -24.41 -12.27
CA TRP A 1 4.09 -23.30 -11.58
C TRP A 1 4.09 -22.04 -12.43
N GLN A 2 4.49 -22.10 -13.69
CA GLN A 2 4.57 -20.95 -14.61
C GLN A 2 3.23 -20.20 -14.75
N TYR A 3 2.13 -20.92 -14.90
CA TYR A 3 0.79 -20.31 -15.00
C TYR A 3 0.41 -19.50 -13.74
N LYS A 4 0.70 -20.05 -12.56
CA LYS A 4 0.39 -19.37 -11.30
C LYS A 4 1.22 -18.09 -11.16
N ALA A 5 2.52 -18.16 -11.48
CA ALA A 5 3.41 -16.99 -11.46
C ALA A 5 2.95 -15.92 -12.46
N ALA A 6 2.60 -16.31 -13.67
CA ALA A 6 2.09 -15.41 -14.68
C ALA A 6 0.79 -14.71 -14.24
N LYS A 7 -0.13 -15.45 -13.60
CA LYS A 7 -1.37 -14.88 -13.05
C LYS A 7 -1.10 -13.87 -11.94
N ALA A 8 -0.19 -14.19 -11.00
CA ALA A 8 0.18 -13.27 -9.93
C ALA A 8 0.85 -12.00 -10.49
N ALA A 9 1.79 -12.16 -11.44
CA ALA A 9 2.44 -11.04 -12.10
C ALA A 9 1.44 -10.16 -12.88
N ALA A 10 0.52 -10.75 -13.61
CA ALA A 10 -0.52 -10.02 -14.34
C ALA A 10 -1.43 -9.23 -13.38
N THR A 11 -1.81 -9.83 -12.24
CA THR A 11 -2.61 -9.14 -11.21
C THR A 11 -1.84 -8.00 -10.58
N PHE A 12 -0.56 -8.20 -10.28
CA PHE A 12 0.29 -7.14 -9.73
C PHE A 12 0.40 -5.97 -10.70
N VAL A 13 0.75 -6.23 -11.97
CA VAL A 13 0.90 -5.19 -12.99
C VAL A 13 -0.41 -4.46 -13.24
N SER A 14 -1.52 -5.18 -13.35
CA SER A 14 -2.83 -4.54 -13.56
C SER A 14 -3.25 -3.67 -12.38
N ALA A 15 -3.08 -4.13 -11.14
CA ALA A 15 -3.39 -3.36 -9.95
C ALA A 15 -2.47 -2.12 -9.83
N PHE A 16 -1.20 -2.27 -10.15
CA PHE A 16 -0.25 -1.16 -10.19
C PHE A 16 -0.67 -0.10 -11.20
N LEU A 17 -1.00 -0.49 -12.44
CA LEU A 17 -1.42 0.44 -13.49
C LEU A 17 -2.76 1.13 -13.16
N VAL A 18 -3.72 0.38 -12.64
CA VAL A 18 -5.03 0.93 -12.22
C VAL A 18 -4.89 1.96 -11.10
N THR A 19 -3.86 1.85 -10.29
CA THR A 19 -3.61 2.79 -9.18
C THR A 19 -2.75 3.97 -9.63
N ILE A 20 -1.64 3.72 -10.32
CA ILE A 20 -0.70 4.79 -10.66
C ILE A 20 -1.26 5.77 -11.69
N ILE A 21 -2.06 5.30 -12.66
CA ILE A 21 -2.60 6.15 -13.72
C ILE A 21 -3.54 7.24 -13.15
N PRO A 22 -4.56 6.93 -12.33
CA PRO A 22 -5.41 7.95 -11.73
C PRO A 22 -4.65 8.90 -10.80
N LEU A 23 -3.75 8.39 -9.97
CA LEU A 23 -2.97 9.23 -9.04
C LEU A 23 -2.04 10.18 -9.80
N ALA A 24 -1.37 9.70 -10.85
CA ALA A 24 -0.55 10.54 -11.70
C ALA A 24 -1.38 11.59 -12.48
N ALA A 25 -2.56 11.19 -12.98
CA ALA A 25 -3.45 12.11 -13.66
C ALA A 25 -3.97 13.21 -12.71
N ASP A 26 -4.37 12.86 -11.50
CA ASP A 26 -4.80 13.81 -10.48
C ASP A 26 -3.67 14.79 -10.11
N PHE A 27 -2.46 14.26 -9.91
CA PHE A 27 -1.28 15.10 -9.67
C PHE A 27 -1.01 16.06 -10.82
N MET A 28 -1.07 15.60 -12.07
CA MET A 28 -0.86 16.43 -13.26
C MET A 28 -1.93 17.51 -13.40
N LEU A 29 -3.21 17.17 -13.19
CA LEU A 29 -4.31 18.13 -13.22
C LEU A 29 -4.17 19.17 -12.12
N THR A 30 -3.86 18.75 -10.90
CA THR A 30 -3.70 19.64 -9.76
C THR A 30 -2.52 20.59 -9.97
N SER A 31 -1.38 20.08 -10.44
CA SER A 31 -0.19 20.90 -10.70
C SER A 31 -0.37 21.87 -11.87
N ALA A 32 -1.25 21.56 -12.83
CA ALA A 32 -1.57 22.45 -13.93
C ALA A 32 -2.57 23.56 -13.57
N THR A 33 -3.43 23.31 -12.58
CA THR A 33 -4.53 24.24 -12.22
C THR A 33 -4.22 25.12 -11.02
N LEU A 34 -3.41 24.63 -10.08
CA LEU A 34 -3.04 25.36 -8.87
C LEU A 34 -1.68 26.04 -9.01
N PRO A 35 -1.53 27.30 -8.53
CA PRO A 35 -0.23 27.97 -8.55
C PRO A 35 0.76 27.20 -7.66
N CYS A 36 1.95 26.93 -8.20
CA CYS A 36 3.04 26.35 -7.43
C CYS A 36 3.59 27.37 -6.44
N VAL A 37 3.14 27.28 -5.19
CA VAL A 37 3.75 28.02 -4.07
C VAL A 37 4.74 27.07 -3.41
N ALA A 38 5.99 27.54 -3.23
CA ALA A 38 6.99 26.75 -2.51
C ALA A 38 6.50 26.49 -1.07
N PRO A 39 6.47 25.24 -0.61
CA PRO A 39 6.04 24.94 0.73
C PRO A 39 7.04 25.51 1.73
N GLU A 40 6.55 26.31 2.67
CA GLU A 40 7.36 26.92 3.71
C GLU A 40 6.98 26.35 5.07
N PRO A 41 7.93 25.73 5.82
CA PRO A 41 7.63 25.09 7.11
C PRO A 41 7.03 26.06 8.15
N ALA A 42 7.45 27.33 8.08
CA ALA A 42 7.01 28.36 9.01
C ALA A 42 5.57 28.82 8.79
N SER A 43 4.97 28.56 7.62
CA SER A 43 3.64 29.05 7.29
C SER A 43 2.50 28.32 7.99
N MET A 44 2.76 27.13 8.56
CA MET A 44 1.77 26.19 9.14
C MET A 44 0.54 25.93 8.24
N LEU A 45 0.59 26.36 7.00
CA LEU A 45 -0.49 26.16 6.01
C LEU A 45 -0.56 24.73 5.51
N TYR A 46 0.54 23.97 5.66
CA TYR A 46 0.63 22.58 5.26
C TYR A 46 0.49 21.68 6.47
N SER A 47 -0.36 20.68 6.36
CA SER A 47 -0.56 19.67 7.41
C SER A 47 0.63 18.73 7.60
N LEU A 48 1.63 18.82 6.72
CA LEU A 48 2.83 17.99 6.77
C LEU A 48 3.85 18.62 7.72
N SER A 49 4.15 17.96 8.84
CA SER A 49 5.22 18.35 9.73
C SER A 49 6.58 17.94 9.14
N ASP A 50 7.64 18.72 9.42
CA ASP A 50 9.03 18.34 9.12
C ASP A 50 9.46 17.04 9.83
N ARG A 51 8.74 16.65 10.88
CA ARG A 51 8.90 15.38 11.62
C ARG A 51 8.13 14.20 11.02
N SER A 52 7.29 14.42 10.00
CA SER A 52 6.64 13.34 9.28
C SER A 52 7.65 12.58 8.41
N MET A 53 7.27 11.40 7.94
CA MET A 53 8.14 10.58 7.10
C MET A 53 8.58 11.36 5.86
N TYR A 54 9.89 11.55 5.71
CA TYR A 54 10.49 12.36 4.64
C TYR A 54 9.99 13.82 4.55
N GLY A 55 9.50 14.42 5.65
CA GLY A 55 9.00 15.79 5.66
C GLY A 55 10.01 16.81 5.15
N THR A 56 11.29 16.65 5.46
CA THR A 56 12.37 17.48 4.92
C THR A 56 12.48 17.41 3.41
N TRP A 57 12.21 16.26 2.79
CA TRP A 57 12.16 16.10 1.34
C TRP A 57 10.98 16.84 0.71
N PHE A 58 9.85 16.86 1.36
CA PHE A 58 8.69 17.61 0.90
C PHE A 58 9.00 19.10 0.77
N TYR A 59 9.69 19.68 1.76
CA TYR A 59 10.03 21.10 1.74
C TYR A 59 11.15 21.45 0.76
N GLN A 60 12.07 20.51 0.48
CA GLN A 60 13.17 20.75 -0.46
C GLN A 60 12.78 20.41 -1.90
N TYR A 61 12.07 19.31 -2.12
CA TYR A 61 11.72 18.78 -3.43
C TYR A 61 10.29 18.24 -3.47
N PRO A 62 9.27 19.13 -3.41
CA PRO A 62 7.86 18.71 -3.27
C PRO A 62 7.40 17.81 -4.42
N MET A 63 7.85 18.06 -5.63
CA MET A 63 7.49 17.26 -6.81
C MET A 63 8.04 15.83 -6.71
N LEU A 64 9.33 15.68 -6.34
CA LEU A 64 9.93 14.35 -6.16
C LEU A 64 9.28 13.59 -5.03
N TYR A 65 8.97 14.27 -3.93
CA TYR A 65 8.25 13.69 -2.81
C TYR A 65 6.89 13.11 -3.23
N THR A 66 6.09 13.89 -3.95
CA THR A 66 4.76 13.45 -4.39
C THR A 66 4.85 12.28 -5.36
N LEU A 67 5.77 12.33 -6.34
CA LEU A 67 6.00 11.22 -7.26
C LEU A 67 6.45 9.95 -6.54
N ALA A 68 7.33 10.07 -5.55
CA ALA A 68 7.78 8.94 -4.75
C ALA A 68 6.62 8.30 -3.96
N TYR A 69 5.72 9.13 -3.40
CA TYR A 69 4.53 8.64 -2.70
C TYR A 69 3.54 7.95 -3.64
N ILE A 70 3.25 8.52 -4.80
CA ILE A 70 2.39 7.89 -5.82
C ILE A 70 2.93 6.51 -6.20
N LEU A 71 4.23 6.40 -6.40
CA LEU A 71 4.87 5.14 -6.72
C LEU A 71 4.80 4.13 -5.56
N PHE A 72 5.06 4.61 -4.35
CA PHE A 72 5.01 3.80 -3.13
C PHE A 72 3.60 3.24 -2.89
N ASP A 73 2.57 4.08 -2.96
CA ASP A 73 1.17 3.69 -2.78
C ASP A 73 0.73 2.68 -3.85
N SER A 74 1.15 2.91 -5.10
CA SER A 74 0.83 2.01 -6.21
C SER A 74 1.45 0.63 -6.01
N ILE A 75 2.70 0.55 -5.54
CA ILE A 75 3.37 -0.71 -5.22
C ILE A 75 2.66 -1.40 -4.06
N PHE A 76 2.33 -0.65 -3.00
CA PHE A 76 1.66 -1.19 -1.82
C PHE A 76 0.31 -1.81 -2.19
N ILE A 77 -0.53 -1.09 -2.93
CA ILE A 77 -1.85 -1.57 -3.37
C ILE A 77 -1.71 -2.78 -4.31
N ALA A 78 -0.74 -2.76 -5.21
CA ALA A 78 -0.48 -3.90 -6.10
C ALA A 78 -0.07 -5.16 -5.32
N MET A 79 0.80 -5.03 -4.32
CA MET A 79 1.17 -6.14 -3.43
C MET A 79 -0.01 -6.64 -2.61
N TRP A 80 -0.82 -5.73 -2.07
CA TRP A 80 -2.01 -6.06 -1.30
C TRP A 80 -3.06 -6.82 -2.12
N THR A 81 -3.30 -6.37 -3.36
CA THR A 81 -4.20 -7.03 -4.31
C THR A 81 -3.70 -8.42 -4.71
N THR A 82 -2.39 -8.57 -4.90
CA THR A 82 -1.77 -9.87 -5.23
C THR A 82 -1.85 -10.83 -4.04
N LEU A 83 -1.73 -10.32 -2.81
CA LEU A 83 -1.96 -11.11 -1.59
C LEU A 83 -3.42 -11.59 -1.52
N ALA A 84 -4.38 -10.71 -1.81
CA ALA A 84 -5.80 -11.07 -1.87
C ALA A 84 -6.06 -12.20 -2.88
N LEU A 85 -5.44 -12.14 -4.07
CA LEU A 85 -5.50 -13.21 -5.05
C LEU A 85 -4.91 -14.53 -4.49
N SER A 86 -3.83 -14.46 -3.74
CA SER A 86 -3.21 -15.65 -3.13
C SER A 86 -4.13 -16.29 -2.10
N LEU A 87 -4.79 -15.48 -1.28
CA LEU A 87 -5.75 -15.91 -0.27
C LEU A 87 -7.05 -16.46 -0.87
N SER A 88 -7.45 -15.97 -2.06
CA SER A 88 -8.67 -16.41 -2.74
C SER A 88 -8.70 -17.91 -3.04
N ARG A 89 -7.54 -18.55 -3.08
CA ARG A 89 -7.43 -20.01 -3.30
C ARG A 89 -7.94 -20.84 -2.12
N TRP A 90 -8.05 -20.24 -0.94
CA TRP A 90 -8.46 -20.91 0.29
C TRP A 90 -9.94 -20.68 0.61
N GLN A 91 -10.61 -19.89 -0.23
CA GLN A 91 -11.97 -19.43 0.00
C GLN A 91 -12.89 -19.89 -1.14
N ASN A 92 -14.00 -20.50 -0.76
CA ASN A 92 -14.98 -21.03 -1.71
C ASN A 92 -16.02 -19.99 -2.16
N GLN A 93 -16.14 -18.87 -1.42
CA GLN A 93 -17.15 -17.85 -1.68
C GLN A 93 -16.50 -16.54 -2.15
N GLN A 94 -17.00 -15.96 -3.23
CA GLN A 94 -16.50 -14.70 -3.79
C GLN A 94 -16.53 -13.54 -2.78
N PHE A 95 -17.55 -13.50 -1.92
CA PHE A 95 -17.67 -12.48 -0.89
C PHE A 95 -16.52 -12.55 0.13
N GLN A 96 -16.10 -13.74 0.52
CA GLN A 96 -14.98 -13.94 1.46
C GLN A 96 -13.67 -13.44 0.85
N VAL A 97 -13.47 -13.63 -0.46
CA VAL A 97 -12.25 -13.18 -1.16
C VAL A 97 -12.08 -11.66 -1.08
N ILE A 98 -13.17 -10.90 -1.20
CA ILE A 98 -13.15 -9.45 -1.12
C ILE A 98 -13.01 -8.98 0.32
N LEU A 99 -13.68 -9.65 1.26
CA LEU A 99 -13.73 -9.24 2.65
C LEU A 99 -12.44 -9.55 3.41
N THR A 100 -11.77 -10.65 3.10
CA THR A 100 -10.57 -11.11 3.83
C THR A 100 -9.43 -10.08 3.85
N PRO A 101 -8.99 -9.49 2.74
CA PRO A 101 -7.93 -8.48 2.77
C PRO A 101 -8.34 -7.24 3.57
N PHE A 102 -9.61 -6.85 3.51
CA PHE A 102 -10.15 -5.76 4.32
C PHE A 102 -10.11 -6.08 5.82
N LEU A 103 -10.50 -7.30 6.22
CA LEU A 103 -10.43 -7.73 7.62
C LEU A 103 -8.98 -7.80 8.12
N ILE A 104 -8.04 -8.29 7.32
CA ILE A 104 -6.61 -8.31 7.67
C ILE A 104 -6.12 -6.87 7.90
N TYR A 105 -6.48 -5.95 7.01
CA TYR A 105 -6.15 -4.53 7.17
C TYR A 105 -6.70 -3.97 8.48
N LEU A 106 -7.97 -4.23 8.80
CA LEU A 106 -8.59 -3.78 10.04
C LEU A 106 -7.91 -4.38 11.27
N ILE A 107 -7.57 -5.66 11.25
CA ILE A 107 -6.87 -6.32 12.36
C ILE A 107 -5.51 -5.64 12.61
N VAL A 108 -4.73 -5.40 11.55
CA VAL A 108 -3.44 -4.71 11.66
C VAL A 108 -3.62 -3.29 12.20
N TYR A 109 -4.65 -2.59 11.74
CA TYR A 109 -5.00 -1.25 12.23
C TYR A 109 -5.32 -1.27 13.73
N PHE A 110 -6.19 -2.16 14.18
CA PHE A 110 -6.57 -2.27 15.58
C PHE A 110 -5.41 -2.68 16.48
N ILE A 111 -4.55 -3.59 16.03
CA ILE A 111 -3.34 -3.97 16.76
C ILE A 111 -2.43 -2.75 16.93
N GLY A 112 -2.23 -1.96 15.87
CA GLY A 112 -1.44 -0.74 15.91
C GLY A 112 -1.99 0.29 16.91
N VAL A 113 -3.29 0.51 16.91
CA VAL A 113 -3.96 1.44 17.82
C VAL A 113 -3.90 0.94 19.27
N TRP A 114 -4.18 -0.34 19.49
CA TRP A 114 -4.23 -0.90 20.85
C TRP A 114 -2.86 -1.03 21.50
N SER A 115 -1.82 -1.32 20.72
CA SER A 115 -0.45 -1.39 21.20
C SER A 115 0.19 0.00 21.47
N GLY A 116 -0.54 1.09 21.16
CA GLY A 116 0.02 2.45 21.23
C GLY A 116 1.06 2.75 20.14
N ALA A 117 1.30 1.80 19.23
CA ALA A 117 2.22 1.93 18.11
C ALA A 117 1.46 2.36 16.84
N SER A 118 0.83 3.53 16.89
CA SER A 118 0.05 4.08 15.76
C SER A 118 0.87 4.19 14.46
N SER A 119 2.19 4.27 14.58
CA SER A 119 3.13 4.28 13.45
C SER A 119 3.17 2.96 12.66
N VAL A 120 2.74 1.83 13.24
CA VAL A 120 2.70 0.52 12.58
C VAL A 120 1.47 0.36 11.69
N SER A 121 0.46 1.21 11.88
CA SER A 121 -0.75 1.17 11.05
C SER A 121 -0.45 1.56 9.60
N PRO A 122 -0.93 0.79 8.60
CA PRO A 122 -0.74 1.13 7.19
C PRO A 122 -1.25 2.53 6.83
N ILE A 123 -2.32 2.98 7.46
CA ILE A 123 -2.88 4.31 7.24
C ILE A 123 -1.91 5.43 7.61
N ALA A 124 -1.03 5.18 8.61
CA ALA A 124 -0.10 6.19 9.09
C ALA A 124 1.01 6.52 8.09
N PHE A 125 1.42 5.54 7.27
CA PHE A 125 2.48 5.75 6.28
C PHE A 125 1.98 5.87 4.83
N LEU A 126 0.75 5.43 4.53
CA LEU A 126 0.12 5.66 3.23
C LEU A 126 -0.44 7.08 3.10
N LEU A 127 -0.87 7.68 4.21
CA LEU A 127 -1.39 9.04 4.21
C LEU A 127 -0.39 9.98 4.87
N PRO A 128 0.41 10.74 4.10
CA PRO A 128 1.45 11.62 4.64
C PRO A 128 0.92 12.73 5.54
N PHE A 129 -0.36 13.06 5.45
CA PHE A 129 -1.02 14.10 6.25
C PHE A 129 -1.51 13.63 7.62
N GLN A 130 -1.28 12.37 7.98
CA GLN A 130 -1.64 11.88 9.30
C GLN A 130 -0.75 12.52 10.38
N PRO A 131 -1.32 12.93 11.53
CA PRO A 131 -0.59 13.59 12.61
C PRO A 131 0.27 12.60 13.42
N VAL A 132 0.88 11.64 12.75
CA VAL A 132 1.80 10.69 13.38
C VAL A 132 3.21 11.27 13.29
N THR A 133 3.70 11.78 14.40
CA THR A 133 5.05 12.32 14.52
C THR A 133 6.07 11.18 14.69
N ASN A 134 7.27 11.38 14.13
CA ASN A 134 8.41 10.46 14.23
C ASN A 134 8.19 9.08 13.56
N LEU A 135 7.53 9.05 12.41
CA LEU A 135 7.42 7.84 11.61
C LEU A 135 8.80 7.50 11.01
N SER A 136 9.41 6.43 11.49
CA SER A 136 10.66 5.94 10.92
C SER A 136 10.43 5.40 9.51
N PRO A 137 11.23 5.80 8.51
CA PRO A 137 11.12 5.28 7.13
C PRO A 137 11.36 3.77 7.02
N GLY A 138 11.94 3.15 8.03
CA GLY A 138 12.11 1.70 8.11
C GLY A 138 10.79 0.92 8.25
N ILE A 139 9.77 1.52 8.88
CA ILE A 139 8.48 0.83 9.14
C ILE A 139 7.77 0.44 7.84
N PRO A 140 7.55 1.34 6.86
CA PRO A 140 6.95 0.96 5.58
C PRO A 140 7.77 -0.08 4.81
N CYS A 141 9.10 0.01 4.86
CA CYS A 141 9.96 -0.98 4.22
C CYS A 141 9.81 -2.38 4.85
N VAL A 142 9.80 -2.46 6.18
CA VAL A 142 9.57 -3.72 6.89
C VAL A 142 8.19 -4.29 6.56
N PHE A 143 7.18 -3.42 6.46
CA PHE A 143 5.83 -3.82 6.11
C PHE A 143 5.75 -4.38 4.68
N LEU A 144 6.38 -3.72 3.70
CA LEU A 144 6.45 -4.21 2.32
C LEU A 144 7.19 -5.56 2.23
N ILE A 145 8.31 -5.70 2.95
CA ILE A 145 9.05 -6.97 3.01
C ILE A 145 8.18 -8.04 3.65
N GLY A 146 7.46 -7.74 4.73
CA GLY A 146 6.52 -8.66 5.37
C GLY A 146 5.41 -9.12 4.42
N LEU A 147 4.82 -8.20 3.66
CA LEU A 147 3.84 -8.52 2.62
C LEU A 147 4.43 -9.42 1.53
N LEU A 148 5.64 -9.14 1.09
CA LEU A 148 6.33 -9.94 0.07
C LEU A 148 6.59 -11.37 0.59
N VAL A 149 7.07 -11.51 1.83
CA VAL A 149 7.28 -12.81 2.48
C VAL A 149 5.97 -13.58 2.58
N LEU A 150 4.89 -12.95 3.02
CA LEU A 150 3.56 -13.56 3.10
C LEU A 150 3.07 -14.00 1.71
N LEU A 151 3.24 -13.15 0.71
CA LEU A 151 2.87 -13.46 -0.68
C LEU A 151 3.61 -14.69 -1.19
N VAL A 152 4.93 -14.75 -0.97
CA VAL A 152 5.77 -15.90 -1.34
C VAL A 152 5.35 -17.14 -0.56
N ALA A 153 5.14 -17.04 0.75
CA ALA A 153 4.74 -18.15 1.60
C ALA A 153 3.39 -18.74 1.14
N PHE A 154 2.37 -17.91 0.92
CA PHE A 154 1.08 -18.38 0.40
C PHE A 154 1.16 -18.91 -1.02
N TYR A 155 2.07 -18.39 -1.81
CA TYR A 155 2.30 -18.86 -3.17
C TYR A 155 2.91 -20.25 -3.22
N PHE A 156 3.88 -20.53 -2.33
CA PHE A 156 4.59 -21.82 -2.26
C PHE A 156 3.84 -22.89 -1.46
N THR A 157 2.82 -22.53 -0.67
CA THR A 157 2.03 -23.52 0.05
C THR A 157 1.34 -24.44 -0.95
N PRO A 158 1.55 -25.78 -0.87
CA PRO A 158 0.93 -26.70 -1.80
C PRO A 158 -0.60 -26.63 -1.64
N TRP A 159 -1.28 -26.30 -2.71
CA TRP A 159 -2.71 -26.39 -2.81
C TRP A 159 -3.11 -27.85 -2.59
N ARG A 160 -3.92 -28.11 -1.59
CA ARG A 160 -4.65 -29.37 -1.51
C ARG A 160 -5.77 -29.30 -2.54
N SER A 161 -5.48 -29.76 -3.77
CA SER A 161 -6.51 -29.90 -4.78
C SER A 161 -7.48 -30.99 -4.30
N ASN A 162 -8.65 -30.59 -3.84
CA ASN A 162 -9.80 -31.47 -3.75
C ASN A 162 -10.36 -31.69 -5.18
N ASP A 163 -9.49 -32.03 -6.14
CA ASP A 163 -9.88 -32.52 -7.46
C ASP A 163 -10.21 -34.02 -7.43
N GLU A 164 -10.77 -34.47 -6.35
CA GLU A 164 -11.63 -35.65 -6.37
C GLU A 164 -13.06 -35.18 -6.62
N ILE A 165 -13.27 -34.62 -7.81
CA ILE A 165 -14.60 -34.64 -8.38
C ILE A 165 -14.79 -36.08 -8.81
N SER A 166 -15.48 -36.82 -7.97
CA SER A 166 -16.11 -38.08 -8.27
C SER A 166 -16.69 -38.09 -9.69
N THR A 167 -16.14 -38.93 -10.51
CA THR A 167 -16.85 -39.55 -11.64
C THR A 167 -18.16 -40.17 -11.16
#